data_50f95725931d0884d5b502db546fda6a
#
_entry.id   50f95725931d0884d5b502db546fda6a
#
_cell.length_a   1.000
_cell.length_b   1.000
_cell.length_c   1.000
_cell.angle_alpha   90.00
_cell.angle_beta   90.00
_cell.angle_gamma   90.00
#
_symmetry.space_group_name_H-M   'P 1'
#
loop_
_entity.id
_entity.type
_entity.pdbx_description
1 polymer ?
#
loop_
_entity_poly.entity_id
_entity_poly.type
_entity_poly.pdbx_seq_one_letter_code
_entity_poly.pdbx_strand_id
1 'polypeptide(L)'
;KSSLPVGGFSVNPYVGCPHACKYCYASFMKRFTGHTEPWGTFLDVKHWKPIDNPHKYDGQRIVIGSVTDGYHPYEEDFCRTRKLLEELKGTNAEIMICTKSDLVLRDIDLLKGFQKVTVSWSVNTLDEQFRCDMDRAVSIERRLKAMKQIYNAGIRTVCFISPIFPGITDVKAIVNRVKDYADLIWLENLNLRGQFKRDIMGYIREKHPELVALYDDTYNKKRKDYWQVLEQEVAAFAQ
;
A
#
# COMPACT_ATOMS: atom_id res chain seq x y z
N LYS A 1 5.58 -1.65 -18.83
CA LYS A 1 6.53 -2.23 -17.86
C LYS A 1 6.58 -1.34 -16.62
N SER A 2 6.81 -1.94 -15.46
CA SER A 2 6.92 -1.22 -14.19
C SER A 2 8.33 -0.68 -13.98
N SER A 3 8.45 0.52 -13.42
CA SER A 3 9.73 1.06 -12.89
C SER A 3 9.91 0.75 -11.39
N LEU A 4 8.98 0.03 -10.77
CA LEU A 4 9.07 -0.36 -9.36
C LEU A 4 10.20 -1.38 -9.15
N PRO A 5 10.86 -1.39 -7.96
CA PRO A 5 11.91 -2.35 -7.63
C PRO A 5 11.47 -3.82 -7.78
N VAL A 6 10.18 -4.09 -7.60
CA VAL A 6 9.59 -5.43 -7.76
C VAL A 6 9.51 -5.91 -9.22
N GLY A 7 9.76 -5.03 -10.21
CA GLY A 7 9.76 -5.37 -11.63
C GLY A 7 8.37 -5.63 -12.23
N GLY A 8 8.31 -6.22 -13.42
CA GLY A 8 7.09 -6.67 -14.07
C GLY A 8 6.25 -5.55 -14.70
N PHE A 9 4.94 -5.71 -14.64
CA PHE A 9 3.95 -4.75 -15.12
C PHE A 9 3.19 -4.15 -13.94
N SER A 10 3.01 -2.83 -13.94
CA SER A 10 2.14 -2.15 -12.99
C SER A 10 0.79 -1.88 -13.63
N VAL A 11 -0.27 -2.32 -12.98
CA VAL A 11 -1.65 -2.14 -13.43
C VAL A 11 -2.44 -1.44 -12.33
N ASN A 12 -3.03 -0.31 -12.69
CA ASN A 12 -3.93 0.45 -11.82
C ASN A 12 -5.25 0.64 -12.57
N PRO A 13 -6.30 -0.11 -12.21
CA PRO A 13 -7.60 -0.04 -12.90
C PRO A 13 -8.31 1.31 -12.77
N TYR A 14 -7.79 2.18 -11.91
CA TYR A 14 -8.35 3.49 -11.61
C TYR A 14 -7.29 4.59 -11.66
N VAL A 15 -7.73 5.86 -11.68
CA VAL A 15 -6.91 7.04 -11.41
C VAL A 15 -7.56 7.84 -10.28
N GLY A 16 -6.77 8.30 -9.33
CA GLY A 16 -7.28 8.80 -8.05
C GLY A 16 -7.42 7.66 -7.05
N CYS A 17 -7.54 7.98 -5.76
CA CYS A 17 -7.66 6.98 -4.70
C CYS A 17 -8.49 7.50 -3.53
N PRO A 18 -9.70 6.97 -3.29
CA PRO A 18 -10.60 7.44 -2.23
C PRO A 18 -10.08 7.25 -0.81
N HIS A 19 -9.01 6.46 -0.62
CA HIS A 19 -8.35 6.37 0.68
C HIS A 19 -7.73 7.69 1.13
N ALA A 20 -7.49 8.62 0.22
CA ALA A 20 -7.09 10.01 0.47
C ALA A 20 -5.94 10.16 1.50
N CYS A 21 -4.96 9.26 1.44
CA CYS A 21 -3.84 9.28 2.38
C CYS A 21 -3.08 10.62 2.30
N LYS A 22 -2.89 11.30 3.44
CA LYS A 22 -2.17 12.58 3.52
C LYS A 22 -0.69 12.45 3.10
N TYR A 23 -0.13 11.27 3.23
CA TYR A 23 1.27 10.93 2.85
C TYR A 23 1.39 10.30 1.46
N CYS A 24 0.36 10.35 0.64
CA CYS A 24 0.34 9.62 -0.62
C CYS A 24 1.39 10.15 -1.61
N TYR A 25 2.40 9.34 -1.89
CA TYR A 25 3.40 9.69 -2.89
C TYR A 25 2.80 9.77 -4.30
N ALA A 26 1.74 9.00 -4.58
CA ALA A 26 1.09 8.97 -5.89
C ALA A 26 0.27 10.24 -6.21
N SER A 27 0.16 11.19 -5.25
CA SER A 27 -0.51 12.47 -5.49
C SER A 27 0.09 13.26 -6.68
N PHE A 28 1.35 12.98 -7.05
CA PHE A 28 1.97 13.58 -8.24
C PHE A 28 1.27 13.18 -9.55
N MET A 29 0.54 12.06 -9.55
CA MET A 29 -0.20 11.57 -10.72
C MET A 29 -1.30 12.54 -11.16
N LYS A 30 -1.83 13.36 -10.24
CA LYS A 30 -2.83 14.39 -10.55
C LYS A 30 -2.41 15.27 -11.74
N ARG A 31 -1.13 15.61 -11.86
CA ARG A 31 -0.61 16.45 -12.96
C ARG A 31 -0.80 15.85 -14.36
N PHE A 32 -1.08 14.55 -14.45
CA PHE A 32 -1.34 13.83 -15.71
C PHE A 32 -2.83 13.60 -15.95
N THR A 33 -3.70 14.16 -15.11
CA THR A 33 -5.15 14.13 -15.25
C THR A 33 -5.66 15.54 -15.59
N GLY A 34 -6.89 15.64 -16.06
CA GLY A 34 -7.53 16.94 -16.22
C GLY A 34 -8.17 17.50 -14.94
N HIS A 35 -8.00 16.82 -13.79
CA HIS A 35 -8.65 17.17 -12.54
C HIS A 35 -8.05 18.40 -11.88
N THR A 36 -8.92 19.32 -11.44
CA THR A 36 -8.59 20.47 -10.60
C THR A 36 -8.74 20.14 -9.11
N GLU A 37 -9.58 19.19 -8.77
CA GLU A 37 -9.87 18.73 -7.42
C GLU A 37 -8.62 18.13 -6.74
N PRO A 38 -8.53 18.17 -5.41
CA PRO A 38 -7.42 17.55 -4.68
C PRO A 38 -7.31 16.04 -4.95
N TRP A 39 -6.08 15.51 -4.93
CA TRP A 39 -5.85 14.07 -4.95
C TRP A 39 -6.56 13.39 -3.77
N GLY A 40 -7.30 12.32 -4.06
CA GLY A 40 -8.10 11.62 -3.05
C GLY A 40 -9.57 12.02 -3.03
N THR A 41 -9.99 13.02 -3.83
CA THR A 41 -11.40 13.47 -3.93
C THR A 41 -12.04 13.19 -5.28
N PHE A 42 -11.31 12.57 -6.21
CA PHE A 42 -11.82 12.13 -7.50
C PHE A 42 -11.40 10.69 -7.79
N LEU A 43 -12.12 10.05 -8.71
CA LEU A 43 -11.83 8.69 -9.17
C LEU A 43 -12.26 8.54 -10.63
N ASP A 44 -11.31 8.22 -11.50
CA ASP A 44 -11.59 7.80 -12.86
C ASP A 44 -11.55 6.27 -12.96
N VAL A 45 -12.54 5.71 -13.60
CA VAL A 45 -12.64 4.27 -13.85
C VAL A 45 -12.06 3.98 -15.23
N LYS A 46 -11.03 3.15 -15.30
CA LYS A 46 -10.44 2.76 -16.58
C LYS A 46 -11.27 1.67 -17.25
N HIS A 47 -11.52 1.86 -18.52
CA HIS A 47 -12.14 0.87 -19.38
C HIS A 47 -11.12 0.39 -20.41
N TRP A 48 -11.05 -0.92 -20.62
CA TRP A 48 -10.20 -1.53 -21.65
C TRP A 48 -10.95 -2.63 -22.39
N LYS A 49 -10.50 -2.93 -23.62
CA LYS A 49 -10.97 -4.09 -24.36
C LYS A 49 -10.49 -5.38 -23.67
N PRO A 50 -11.24 -6.49 -23.78
CA PRO A 50 -10.77 -7.77 -23.26
C PRO A 50 -9.33 -8.07 -23.72
N ILE A 51 -8.59 -8.79 -22.90
CA ILE A 51 -7.20 -9.16 -23.21
C ILE A 51 -7.25 -10.36 -24.21
N ASP A 52 -6.96 -10.10 -25.49
CA ASP A 52 -7.03 -11.12 -26.56
C ASP A 52 -6.11 -12.32 -26.30
N ASN A 53 -4.92 -12.08 -25.79
CA ASN A 53 -3.95 -13.14 -25.46
C ASN A 53 -3.37 -12.92 -24.05
N PRO A 54 -4.01 -13.45 -23.00
CA PRO A 54 -3.52 -13.30 -21.64
C PRO A 54 -2.23 -14.08 -21.36
N HIS A 55 -1.96 -15.16 -22.09
CA HIS A 55 -0.73 -15.97 -21.94
C HIS A 55 0.57 -15.22 -22.28
N LYS A 56 0.48 -14.07 -22.95
CA LYS A 56 1.66 -13.17 -23.10
C LYS A 56 2.23 -12.66 -21.76
N TYR A 57 1.48 -12.81 -20.70
CA TYR A 57 1.89 -12.46 -19.33
C TYR A 57 2.40 -13.65 -18.51
N ASP A 58 2.49 -14.85 -19.10
CA ASP A 58 3.06 -16.02 -18.43
C ASP A 58 4.49 -15.72 -17.96
N GLY A 59 4.78 -16.07 -16.70
CA GLY A 59 6.06 -15.79 -16.07
C GLY A 59 6.32 -14.31 -15.75
N GLN A 60 5.39 -13.42 -16.07
CA GLN A 60 5.51 -11.99 -15.77
C GLN A 60 4.82 -11.65 -14.45
N ARG A 61 5.42 -10.71 -13.71
CA ARG A 61 4.79 -10.17 -12.51
C ARG A 61 3.82 -9.03 -12.86
N ILE A 62 2.61 -9.13 -12.35
CA ILE A 62 1.56 -8.12 -12.48
C ILE A 62 1.33 -7.49 -11.11
N VAL A 63 1.75 -6.24 -10.93
CA VAL A 63 1.57 -5.48 -9.69
C VAL A 63 0.31 -4.64 -9.80
N ILE A 64 -0.68 -4.91 -8.95
CA ILE A 64 -1.95 -4.18 -8.87
C ILE A 64 -1.91 -3.28 -7.64
N GLY A 65 -2.28 -2.01 -7.78
CA GLY A 65 -2.38 -1.09 -6.64
C GLY A 65 -1.10 -0.29 -6.36
N SER A 66 -0.23 -0.09 -7.35
CA SER A 66 1.02 0.65 -7.17
C SER A 66 0.85 2.16 -6.95
N VAL A 67 -0.16 2.79 -7.54
CA VAL A 67 -0.45 4.24 -7.37
C VAL A 67 -1.89 4.53 -6.97
N THR A 68 -2.79 3.58 -7.16
CA THR A 68 -4.18 3.64 -6.71
C THR A 68 -4.52 2.30 -6.11
N ASP A 69 -5.12 2.26 -4.93
CA ASP A 69 -5.57 0.98 -4.36
C ASP A 69 -6.64 0.37 -5.27
N GLY A 70 -6.40 -0.85 -5.76
CA GLY A 70 -7.33 -1.56 -6.64
C GLY A 70 -8.56 -2.10 -5.90
N TYR A 71 -8.56 -2.07 -4.57
CA TYR A 71 -9.65 -2.54 -3.70
C TYR A 71 -10.24 -1.42 -2.83
N HIS A 72 -10.17 -0.18 -3.30
CA HIS A 72 -10.88 0.91 -2.66
C HIS A 72 -12.40 0.66 -2.67
N PRO A 73 -13.23 1.35 -1.84
CA PRO A 73 -14.64 1.01 -1.68
C PRO A 73 -15.44 0.91 -2.99
N TYR A 74 -15.19 1.80 -3.95
CA TYR A 74 -15.92 1.77 -5.25
C TYR A 74 -15.55 0.59 -6.16
N GLU A 75 -14.53 -0.20 -5.83
CA GLU A 75 -14.26 -1.46 -6.54
C GLU A 75 -15.38 -2.49 -6.29
N GLU A 76 -16.16 -2.35 -5.21
CA GLU A 76 -17.34 -3.18 -4.96
C GLU A 76 -18.35 -3.07 -6.11
N ASP A 77 -18.56 -1.85 -6.60
CA ASP A 77 -19.52 -1.56 -7.68
C ASP A 77 -18.91 -1.75 -9.07
N PHE A 78 -17.70 -1.22 -9.30
CA PHE A 78 -17.10 -1.19 -10.63
C PHE A 78 -16.39 -2.48 -11.02
N CYS A 79 -15.99 -3.33 -10.09
CA CYS A 79 -15.37 -4.66 -10.30
C CYS A 79 -14.22 -4.69 -11.32
N ARG A 80 -13.42 -3.60 -11.40
CA ARG A 80 -12.37 -3.50 -12.44
C ARG A 80 -11.15 -4.34 -12.12
N THR A 81 -10.77 -4.44 -10.82
CA THR A 81 -9.71 -5.33 -10.36
C THR A 81 -10.13 -6.79 -10.52
N ARG A 82 -11.37 -7.13 -10.12
CA ARG A 82 -11.92 -8.46 -10.33
C ARG A 82 -11.92 -8.85 -11.80
N LYS A 83 -12.39 -7.97 -12.69
CA LYS A 83 -12.37 -8.20 -14.15
C LYS A 83 -10.96 -8.48 -14.67
N LEU A 84 -9.95 -7.72 -14.21
CA LEU A 84 -8.56 -7.97 -14.59
C LEU A 84 -8.09 -9.36 -14.18
N LEU A 85 -8.41 -9.80 -12.96
CA LEU A 85 -8.08 -11.14 -12.47
C LEU A 85 -8.80 -12.23 -13.28
N GLU A 86 -10.06 -12.03 -13.62
CA GLU A 86 -10.83 -12.96 -14.48
C GLU A 86 -10.20 -13.09 -15.88
N GLU A 87 -9.76 -11.98 -16.47
CA GLU A 87 -9.09 -11.99 -17.78
C GLU A 87 -7.70 -12.65 -17.75
N LEU A 88 -7.02 -12.66 -16.60
CA LEU A 88 -5.71 -13.30 -16.39
C LEU A 88 -5.83 -14.74 -15.89
N LYS A 89 -7.03 -15.22 -15.57
CA LYS A 89 -7.25 -16.59 -15.07
C LYS A 89 -6.72 -17.63 -16.04
N GLY A 90 -6.05 -18.63 -15.51
CA GLY A 90 -5.44 -19.73 -16.30
C GLY A 90 -4.05 -19.41 -16.84
N THR A 91 -3.54 -18.20 -16.65
CA THR A 91 -2.13 -17.85 -16.98
C THR A 91 -1.18 -18.21 -15.83
N ASN A 92 0.12 -18.27 -16.15
CA ASN A 92 1.20 -18.41 -15.17
C ASN A 92 1.75 -17.03 -14.75
N ALA A 93 0.93 -15.97 -14.83
CA ALA A 93 1.30 -14.65 -14.32
C ALA A 93 1.47 -14.70 -12.79
N GLU A 94 2.48 -13.99 -12.28
CA GLU A 94 2.66 -13.76 -10.84
C GLU A 94 1.85 -12.53 -10.43
N ILE A 95 0.83 -12.71 -9.62
CA ILE A 95 -0.05 -11.63 -9.16
C ILE A 95 0.46 -11.05 -7.85
N MET A 96 0.70 -9.76 -7.82
CA MET A 96 1.04 -9.02 -6.61
C MET A 96 0.04 -7.90 -6.40
N ILE A 97 -0.66 -7.91 -5.27
CA ILE A 97 -1.67 -6.91 -4.91
C ILE A 97 -1.15 -6.08 -3.74
N CYS A 98 -1.20 -4.75 -3.87
CA CYS A 98 -0.92 -3.81 -2.79
C CYS A 98 -2.22 -3.11 -2.39
N THR A 99 -2.63 -3.22 -1.13
CA THR A 99 -3.92 -2.68 -0.67
C THR A 99 -3.90 -2.23 0.78
N LYS A 100 -4.86 -1.40 1.16
CA LYS A 100 -5.26 -1.06 2.54
C LYS A 100 -6.67 -1.57 2.86
N SER A 101 -7.26 -2.40 1.97
CA SER A 101 -8.66 -2.80 2.05
C SER A 101 -8.80 -4.27 2.42
N ASP A 102 -9.91 -4.61 3.04
CA ASP A 102 -10.36 -5.99 3.24
C ASP A 102 -11.24 -6.51 2.09
N LEU A 103 -11.63 -5.64 1.14
CA LEU A 103 -12.44 -6.03 -0.03
C LEU A 103 -11.74 -7.08 -0.91
N VAL A 104 -10.42 -7.21 -0.84
CA VAL A 104 -9.67 -8.27 -1.55
C VAL A 104 -10.14 -9.68 -1.18
N LEU A 105 -10.78 -9.86 -0.02
CA LEU A 105 -11.38 -11.13 0.41
C LEU A 105 -12.48 -11.62 -0.54
N ARG A 106 -13.19 -10.70 -1.21
CA ARG A 106 -14.19 -11.03 -2.24
C ARG A 106 -13.62 -11.92 -3.35
N ASP A 107 -12.35 -11.74 -3.67
CA ASP A 107 -11.71 -12.33 -4.84
C ASP A 107 -10.79 -13.52 -4.50
N ILE A 108 -10.89 -14.09 -3.29
CA ILE A 108 -10.12 -15.28 -2.87
C ILE A 108 -10.30 -16.45 -3.85
N ASP A 109 -11.51 -16.64 -4.39
CA ASP A 109 -11.85 -17.66 -5.38
C ASP A 109 -10.98 -17.56 -6.64
N LEU A 110 -10.78 -16.32 -7.13
CA LEU A 110 -9.91 -16.05 -8.28
C LEU A 110 -8.43 -16.16 -7.92
N LEU A 111 -8.03 -15.61 -6.78
CA LEU A 111 -6.64 -15.58 -6.33
C LEU A 111 -6.08 -17.02 -6.16
N LYS A 112 -6.87 -17.95 -5.64
CA LYS A 112 -6.50 -19.36 -5.53
C LYS A 112 -6.26 -20.05 -6.87
N GLY A 113 -6.78 -19.48 -7.95
CA GLY A 113 -6.58 -20.03 -9.31
C GLY A 113 -5.22 -19.70 -9.92
N PHE A 114 -4.42 -18.82 -9.32
CA PHE A 114 -3.08 -18.48 -9.80
C PHE A 114 -2.01 -19.28 -9.04
N GLN A 115 -0.94 -19.66 -9.72
CA GLN A 115 0.17 -20.42 -9.11
C GLN A 115 0.99 -19.57 -8.12
N LYS A 116 1.10 -18.26 -8.40
CA LYS A 116 1.88 -17.31 -7.59
C LYS A 116 1.07 -16.06 -7.32
N VAL A 117 0.60 -15.93 -6.10
CA VAL A 117 -0.09 -14.73 -5.62
C VAL A 117 0.55 -14.23 -4.34
N THR A 118 0.71 -12.93 -4.26
CA THR A 118 1.13 -12.24 -3.04
C THR A 118 0.17 -11.08 -2.79
N VAL A 119 -0.38 -11.01 -1.59
CA VAL A 119 -1.17 -9.84 -1.17
C VAL A 119 -0.42 -9.09 -0.09
N SER A 120 -0.21 -7.81 -0.30
CA SER A 120 0.55 -6.92 0.57
C SER A 120 -0.37 -5.86 1.16
N TRP A 121 -0.46 -5.80 2.49
CA TRP A 121 -1.18 -4.75 3.19
C TRP A 121 -0.24 -3.69 3.74
N SER A 122 -0.56 -2.42 3.44
CA SER A 122 0.11 -1.30 4.11
C SER A 122 -0.47 -1.12 5.52
N VAL A 123 0.41 -1.29 6.52
CA VAL A 123 0.12 -1.07 7.95
C VAL A 123 1.25 -0.21 8.52
N ASN A 124 0.99 1.04 8.82
CA ASN A 124 2.01 1.98 9.29
C ASN A 124 1.85 2.40 10.75
N THR A 125 0.83 1.89 11.42
CA THR A 125 0.54 2.13 12.83
C THR A 125 -0.41 1.07 13.37
N LEU A 126 -0.46 0.90 14.67
CA LEU A 126 -1.54 0.19 15.40
C LEU A 126 -2.48 1.17 16.11
N ASP A 127 -2.20 2.47 16.06
CA ASP A 127 -3.04 3.53 16.59
C ASP A 127 -4.12 3.91 15.57
N GLU A 128 -5.37 3.62 15.90
CA GLU A 128 -6.51 3.89 15.03
C GLU A 128 -6.81 5.39 14.89
N GLN A 129 -6.50 6.21 15.92
CA GLN A 129 -6.68 7.66 15.82
C GLN A 129 -5.69 8.24 14.81
N PHE A 130 -4.41 7.86 14.90
CA PHE A 130 -3.41 8.26 13.93
C PHE A 130 -3.78 7.79 12.51
N ARG A 131 -4.27 6.55 12.36
CA ARG A 131 -4.77 6.04 11.07
C ARG A 131 -5.90 6.92 10.54
N CYS A 132 -6.92 7.26 11.36
CA CYS A 132 -8.02 8.13 10.96
C CYS A 132 -7.56 9.52 10.52
N ASP A 133 -6.53 10.05 11.18
CA ASP A 133 -5.94 11.33 10.81
C ASP A 133 -5.19 11.28 9.48
N MET A 134 -4.66 10.10 9.10
CA MET A 134 -3.77 9.93 7.96
C MET A 134 -4.44 9.39 6.70
N ASP A 135 -5.43 8.51 6.80
CA ASP A 135 -6.14 7.95 5.64
C ASP A 135 -7.61 7.62 5.92
N ARG A 136 -8.38 7.41 4.85
CA ARG A 136 -9.79 7.01 4.89
C ARG A 136 -10.01 5.54 4.55
N ALA A 137 -8.96 4.72 4.57
CA ALA A 137 -9.09 3.30 4.33
C ALA A 137 -9.76 2.59 5.52
N VAL A 138 -9.95 1.28 5.42
CA VAL A 138 -10.54 0.50 6.51
C VAL A 138 -9.64 0.50 7.75
N SER A 139 -10.22 0.22 8.92
CA SER A 139 -9.50 0.18 10.19
C SER A 139 -8.32 -0.79 10.16
N ILE A 140 -7.34 -0.56 11.04
CA ILE A 140 -6.18 -1.45 11.16
C ILE A 140 -6.63 -2.88 11.45
N GLU A 141 -7.58 -3.07 12.37
CA GLU A 141 -8.08 -4.41 12.70
C GLU A 141 -8.72 -5.12 11.51
N ARG A 142 -9.45 -4.42 10.64
CA ARG A 142 -9.99 -4.99 9.39
C ARG A 142 -8.86 -5.42 8.44
N ARG A 143 -7.81 -4.61 8.30
CA ARG A 143 -6.64 -4.95 7.47
C ARG A 143 -5.96 -6.22 7.97
N LEU A 144 -5.69 -6.30 9.29
CA LEU A 144 -5.03 -7.45 9.92
C LEU A 144 -5.88 -8.71 9.85
N LYS A 145 -7.19 -8.59 10.08
CA LYS A 145 -8.13 -9.71 9.92
C LYS A 145 -8.16 -10.23 8.49
N ALA A 146 -8.18 -9.34 7.50
CA ALA A 146 -8.14 -9.73 6.09
C ALA A 146 -6.82 -10.42 5.73
N MET A 147 -5.68 -9.89 6.18
CA MET A 147 -4.37 -10.54 6.01
C MET A 147 -4.38 -11.96 6.55
N LYS A 148 -4.86 -12.16 7.79
CA LYS A 148 -4.96 -13.49 8.42
C LYS A 148 -5.86 -14.45 7.62
N GLN A 149 -6.97 -13.97 7.06
CA GLN A 149 -7.86 -14.80 6.24
C GLN A 149 -7.20 -15.22 4.92
N ILE A 150 -6.49 -14.33 4.26
CA ILE A 150 -5.72 -14.64 3.04
C ILE A 150 -4.59 -15.63 3.34
N TYR A 151 -3.87 -15.44 4.45
CA TYR A 151 -2.85 -16.39 4.92
C TYR A 151 -3.46 -17.79 5.16
N ASN A 152 -4.56 -17.87 5.89
CA ASN A 152 -5.27 -19.14 6.14
C ASN A 152 -5.83 -19.77 4.85
N ALA A 153 -6.05 -18.99 3.80
CA ALA A 153 -6.43 -19.50 2.48
C ALA A 153 -5.25 -20.08 1.68
N GLY A 154 -4.01 -20.06 2.24
CA GLY A 154 -2.79 -20.54 1.61
C GLY A 154 -2.19 -19.56 0.60
N ILE A 155 -2.58 -18.31 0.63
CA ILE A 155 -2.07 -17.24 -0.25
C ILE A 155 -0.99 -16.45 0.50
N ARG A 156 0.15 -16.25 -0.16
CA ARG A 156 1.28 -15.52 0.43
C ARG A 156 0.90 -14.09 0.84
N THR A 157 1.27 -13.72 2.06
CA THR A 157 0.96 -12.42 2.66
C THR A 157 2.21 -11.60 2.96
N VAL A 158 2.10 -10.30 2.78
CA VAL A 158 3.13 -9.34 3.15
C VAL A 158 2.52 -8.27 4.05
N CYS A 159 3.12 -8.04 5.20
CA CYS A 159 2.88 -6.81 5.95
C CYS A 159 3.87 -5.75 5.48
N PHE A 160 3.36 -4.72 4.79
CA PHE A 160 4.16 -3.61 4.32
C PHE A 160 4.05 -2.45 5.31
N ILE A 161 5.04 -2.32 6.18
CA ILE A 161 5.12 -1.21 7.13
C ILE A 161 5.57 0.04 6.36
N SER A 162 4.58 0.71 5.77
CA SER A 162 4.80 1.83 4.84
C SER A 162 3.68 2.87 4.92
N PRO A 163 4.09 4.14 5.03
CA PRO A 163 5.43 4.59 5.38
C PRO A 163 5.69 4.53 6.89
N ILE A 164 6.96 4.38 7.27
CA ILE A 164 7.39 4.51 8.67
C ILE A 164 7.46 6.00 9.02
N PHE A 165 6.66 6.43 9.98
CA PHE A 165 6.67 7.78 10.55
C PHE A 165 7.65 7.83 11.73
N PRO A 166 8.74 8.63 11.67
CA PRO A 166 9.70 8.72 12.75
C PRO A 166 9.05 9.07 14.10
N GLY A 167 9.35 8.26 15.13
CA GLY A 167 8.82 8.45 16.48
C GLY A 167 7.34 8.07 16.68
N ILE A 168 6.61 7.68 15.61
CA ILE A 168 5.18 7.33 15.68
C ILE A 168 4.95 5.85 15.30
N THR A 169 5.57 5.37 14.22
CA THR A 169 5.41 3.98 13.80
C THR A 169 6.25 3.07 14.70
N ASP A 170 5.59 2.25 15.51
CA ASP A 170 6.23 1.18 16.28
C ASP A 170 6.36 -0.08 15.41
N VAL A 171 7.52 -0.21 14.74
CA VAL A 171 7.81 -1.33 13.84
C VAL A 171 7.76 -2.66 14.60
N LYS A 172 8.33 -2.72 15.81
CA LYS A 172 8.40 -3.96 16.61
C LYS A 172 7.02 -4.42 17.05
N ALA A 173 6.16 -3.50 17.49
CA ALA A 173 4.79 -3.82 17.85
C ALA A 173 3.99 -4.34 16.65
N ILE A 174 4.14 -3.73 15.46
CA ILE A 174 3.48 -4.19 14.24
C ILE A 174 3.96 -5.60 13.87
N VAL A 175 5.27 -5.85 13.85
CA VAL A 175 5.85 -7.18 13.56
C VAL A 175 5.31 -8.22 14.53
N ASN A 176 5.33 -7.95 15.84
CA ASN A 176 4.80 -8.86 16.86
C ASN A 176 3.31 -9.16 16.65
N ARG A 177 2.55 -8.19 16.15
CA ARG A 177 1.11 -8.34 15.89
C ARG A 177 0.79 -9.24 14.70
N VAL A 178 1.71 -9.32 13.70
CA VAL A 178 1.43 -10.00 12.44
C VAL A 178 2.30 -11.24 12.17
N LYS A 179 3.36 -11.49 12.94
CA LYS A 179 4.37 -12.53 12.69
C LYS A 179 3.80 -13.94 12.44
N ASP A 180 2.64 -14.26 13.00
CA ASP A 180 2.03 -15.59 12.86
C ASP A 180 1.22 -15.76 11.56
N TYR A 181 1.02 -14.69 10.79
CA TYR A 181 0.22 -14.69 9.56
C TYR A 181 0.72 -13.69 8.49
N ALA A 182 1.98 -13.30 8.56
CA ALA A 182 2.66 -12.56 7.51
C ALA A 182 3.90 -13.34 7.09
N ASP A 183 3.93 -13.81 5.84
CA ASP A 183 5.08 -14.57 5.30
C ASP A 183 6.31 -13.68 5.12
N LEU A 184 6.11 -12.37 5.02
CA LEU A 184 7.17 -11.40 4.82
C LEU A 184 6.79 -10.03 5.37
N ILE A 185 7.78 -9.34 5.92
CA ILE A 185 7.65 -7.95 6.35
C ILE A 185 8.50 -7.07 5.42
N TRP A 186 7.87 -6.04 4.84
CA TRP A 186 8.57 -5.00 4.09
C TRP A 186 8.52 -3.70 4.86
N LEU A 187 9.61 -2.94 4.78
CA LEU A 187 9.78 -1.67 5.46
C LEU A 187 10.04 -0.57 4.45
N GLU A 188 9.36 0.56 4.58
CA GLU A 188 9.61 1.73 3.74
C GLU A 188 9.57 3.01 4.57
N ASN A 189 10.62 3.80 4.44
CA ASN A 189 10.75 5.07 5.13
C ASN A 189 9.77 6.10 4.56
N LEU A 190 9.21 6.93 5.41
CA LEU A 190 8.44 8.09 4.98
C LEU A 190 9.35 9.03 4.17
N ASN A 191 8.94 9.34 2.94
CA ASN A 191 9.70 10.18 2.03
C ASN A 191 8.90 11.46 1.74
N LEU A 192 9.13 12.50 2.54
CA LEU A 192 8.40 13.76 2.45
C LEU A 192 8.86 14.61 1.27
N ARG A 193 7.95 14.83 0.32
CA ARG A 193 8.16 15.64 -0.89
C ARG A 193 6.96 16.52 -1.18
N GLY A 194 7.19 17.61 -1.92
CA GLY A 194 6.13 18.44 -2.46
C GLY A 194 5.11 18.94 -1.42
N GLN A 195 3.83 18.95 -1.82
CA GLN A 195 2.74 19.47 -1.00
C GLN A 195 2.54 18.65 0.28
N PHE A 196 2.54 17.33 0.19
CA PHE A 196 2.26 16.49 1.36
C PHE A 196 3.35 16.58 2.45
N LYS A 197 4.57 17.07 2.12
CA LYS A 197 5.56 17.42 3.13
C LYS A 197 5.03 18.54 4.05
N ARG A 198 4.43 19.58 3.48
CA ARG A 198 3.87 20.69 4.27
C ARG A 198 2.73 20.21 5.17
N ASP A 199 1.87 19.37 4.63
CA ASP A 199 0.70 18.86 5.33
C ASP A 199 1.12 17.96 6.51
N ILE A 200 2.08 17.05 6.30
CA ILE A 200 2.60 16.20 7.37
C ILE A 200 3.39 17.00 8.41
N MET A 201 4.26 17.93 7.99
CA MET A 201 4.98 18.78 8.93
C MET A 201 4.03 19.67 9.75
N GLY A 202 2.92 20.12 9.16
CA GLY A 202 1.83 20.82 9.86
C GLY A 202 1.18 19.95 10.92
N TYR A 203 0.81 18.73 10.56
CA TYR A 203 0.25 17.74 11.47
C TYR A 203 1.18 17.42 12.65
N ILE A 204 2.49 17.22 12.38
CA ILE A 204 3.47 16.97 13.44
C ILE A 204 3.57 18.15 14.41
N ARG A 205 3.59 19.41 13.91
CA ARG A 205 3.62 20.58 14.80
C ARG A 205 2.39 20.69 15.68
N GLU A 206 1.23 20.30 15.16
CA GLU A 206 -0.05 20.40 15.87
C GLU A 206 -0.26 19.26 16.88
N LYS A 207 0.00 18.02 16.48
CA LYS A 207 -0.36 16.81 17.24
C LYS A 207 0.80 16.17 17.99
N HIS A 208 2.03 16.41 17.53
CA HIS A 208 3.26 15.79 18.06
C HIS A 208 4.38 16.83 18.18
N PRO A 209 4.18 17.94 18.92
CA PRO A 209 5.17 19.01 19.00
C PRO A 209 6.54 18.54 19.50
N GLU A 210 6.59 17.47 20.31
CA GLU A 210 7.81 16.81 20.79
C GLU A 210 8.66 16.20 19.67
N LEU A 211 8.06 15.86 18.53
CA LEU A 211 8.74 15.26 17.38
C LEU A 211 9.22 16.27 16.34
N VAL A 212 8.91 17.54 16.50
CA VAL A 212 9.24 18.60 15.51
C VAL A 212 10.74 18.64 15.23
N ALA A 213 11.59 18.55 16.27
CA ALA A 213 13.04 18.56 16.11
C ALA A 213 13.53 17.33 15.32
N LEU A 214 12.98 16.14 15.61
CA LEU A 214 13.30 14.91 14.89
C LEU A 214 12.95 15.01 13.40
N TYR A 215 11.77 15.54 13.07
CA TYR A 215 11.32 15.71 11.68
C TYR A 215 12.14 16.78 10.96
N ASP A 216 12.52 17.87 11.64
CA ASP A 216 13.40 18.89 11.07
C ASP A 216 14.78 18.32 10.74
N ASP A 217 15.38 17.59 11.66
CA ASP A 217 16.67 16.93 11.45
C ASP A 217 16.60 15.93 10.29
N THR A 218 15.58 15.07 10.26
CA THR A 218 15.45 14.03 9.25
C THR A 218 15.15 14.58 7.85
N TYR A 219 14.22 15.55 7.72
CA TYR A 219 13.66 15.94 6.43
C TYR A 219 14.11 17.30 5.91
N ASN A 220 14.52 18.23 6.77
CA ASN A 220 15.07 19.53 6.37
C ASN A 220 16.59 19.50 6.35
N LYS A 221 17.23 19.03 7.43
CA LYS A 221 18.69 18.89 7.51
C LYS A 221 19.21 17.61 6.85
N LYS A 222 18.31 16.70 6.45
CA LYS A 222 18.59 15.43 5.75
C LYS A 222 19.55 14.51 6.53
N ARG A 223 19.48 14.52 7.84
CA ARG A 223 20.25 13.61 8.69
C ARG A 223 19.70 12.18 8.56
N LYS A 224 20.59 11.19 8.59
CA LYS A 224 20.22 9.77 8.44
C LYS A 224 20.22 9.02 9.78
N ASP A 225 20.55 9.69 10.87
CA ASP A 225 20.77 9.08 12.19
C ASP A 225 19.59 8.23 12.65
N TYR A 226 18.36 8.79 12.52
CA TYR A 226 17.13 8.06 12.86
C TYR A 226 17.00 6.74 12.09
N TRP A 227 17.23 6.78 10.77
CA TRP A 227 17.08 5.60 9.92
C TRP A 227 18.15 4.55 10.20
N GLN A 228 19.38 4.97 10.50
CA GLN A 228 20.48 4.07 10.85
C GLN A 228 20.21 3.37 12.18
N VAL A 229 19.72 4.11 13.19
CA VAL A 229 19.34 3.53 14.48
C VAL A 229 18.19 2.55 14.31
N LEU A 230 17.14 2.93 13.57
CA LEU A 230 16.00 2.05 13.30
C LEU A 230 16.43 0.77 12.59
N GLU A 231 17.31 0.86 11.58
CA GLU A 231 17.83 -0.29 10.85
C GLU A 231 18.56 -1.26 11.79
N GLN A 232 19.42 -0.74 12.67
CA GLN A 232 20.13 -1.55 13.67
C GLN A 232 19.18 -2.21 14.66
N GLU A 233 18.18 -1.47 15.15
CA GLU A 233 17.18 -2.00 16.08
C GLU A 233 16.32 -3.08 15.46
N VAL A 234 15.91 -2.92 14.21
CA VAL A 234 15.12 -3.91 13.48
C VAL A 234 15.95 -5.15 13.17
N ALA A 235 17.21 -4.97 12.76
CA ALA A 235 18.12 -6.08 12.51
C ALA A 235 18.37 -6.91 13.77
N ALA A 236 18.56 -6.26 14.92
CA ALA A 236 18.72 -6.95 16.21
C ALA A 236 17.44 -7.66 16.68
N PHE A 237 16.28 -7.09 16.35
CA PHE A 237 14.98 -7.69 16.70
C PHE A 237 14.63 -8.91 15.83
N ALA A 238 15.14 -8.98 14.59
CA ALA A 238 14.86 -10.07 13.64
C ALA A 238 15.74 -11.31 13.84
N GLN A 239 16.72 -11.26 14.74
CA GLN A 239 17.58 -12.41 15.16
C GLN A 239 16.89 -13.22 16.24
#